data_00ad634f83a33d7b71ff6905a892cbdb
#
_entry.id   00ad634f83a33d7b71ff6905a892cbdb
#
_cell.length_a   1.000
_cell.length_b   1.000
_cell.length_c   1.000
_cell.angle_alpha   90.00
_cell.angle_beta   90.00
_cell.angle_gamma   90.00
#
_symmetry.space_group_name_H-M   'P 1'
#
loop_
_entity.id
_entity.type
_entity.pdbx_description
1 polymer ?
#
loop_
_entity_poly.entity_id
_entity_poly.type
_entity_poly.pdbx_seq_one_letter_code
_entity_poly.pdbx_strand_id
1 'polypeptide(L)'
;VVPDLDQAMRDLRRAAGVEWSDPVSDRLGVWDYRIVFTTGGPPFIELIEGPPGSPWDASRGARFDHIGFWTSDVRQGSQRLEEAGMPVDFSGCPYGRPFAYHHMDGIGARIELVDVTRQAAFLNGWHPGGEPMPAIDETPGG
;
A
#
# COMPACT_ATOMS: atom_id res chain seq x y z
N VAL A 1 -4.57 -5.24 5.90
CA VAL A 1 -5.98 -4.86 6.01
C VAL A 1 -6.52 -5.35 7.34
N VAL A 2 -7.17 -4.48 8.09
CA VAL A 2 -7.64 -4.75 9.46
C VAL A 2 -9.08 -4.27 9.66
N PRO A 3 -9.89 -4.94 10.50
CA PRO A 3 -11.26 -4.51 10.79
C PRO A 3 -11.32 -3.34 11.80
N ASP A 4 -10.27 -3.15 12.60
CA ASP A 4 -10.16 -2.08 13.61
C ASP A 4 -8.74 -1.54 13.61
N LEU A 5 -8.55 -0.37 12.99
CA LEU A 5 -7.24 0.27 12.83
C LEU A 5 -6.61 0.60 14.17
N ASP A 6 -7.39 1.18 15.10
CA ASP A 6 -6.87 1.64 16.38
C ASP A 6 -6.42 0.47 17.26
N GLN A 7 -7.17 -0.64 17.23
CA GLN A 7 -6.79 -1.86 17.94
C GLN A 7 -5.51 -2.46 17.37
N ALA A 8 -5.41 -2.58 16.04
CA ALA A 8 -4.23 -3.12 15.39
C ALA A 8 -2.97 -2.28 15.65
N MET A 9 -3.10 -0.96 15.66
CA MET A 9 -2.01 -0.05 16.04
C MET A 9 -1.51 -0.31 17.47
N ARG A 10 -2.43 -0.44 18.43
CA ARG A 10 -2.09 -0.74 19.83
C ARG A 10 -1.40 -2.09 19.97
N ASP A 11 -1.92 -3.10 19.30
CA ASP A 11 -1.40 -4.46 19.38
C ASP A 11 0.02 -4.56 18.82
N LEU A 12 0.29 -3.97 17.66
CA LEU A 12 1.63 -3.95 17.06
C LEU A 12 2.62 -3.12 17.89
N ARG A 13 2.18 -2.00 18.48
CA ARG A 13 3.02 -1.25 19.40
C ARG A 13 3.43 -2.10 20.60
N ARG A 14 2.49 -2.82 21.20
CA ARG A 14 2.75 -3.70 22.34
C ARG A 14 3.61 -4.91 21.98
N ALA A 15 3.40 -5.48 20.81
CA ALA A 15 4.09 -6.70 20.38
C ALA A 15 5.50 -6.44 19.88
N ALA A 16 5.73 -5.34 19.16
CA ALA A 16 6.96 -5.08 18.43
C ALA A 16 7.56 -3.68 18.66
N GLY A 17 6.94 -2.85 19.49
CA GLY A 17 7.42 -1.50 19.78
C GLY A 17 7.37 -0.54 18.58
N VAL A 18 6.56 -0.84 17.56
CA VAL A 18 6.43 0.05 16.40
C VAL A 18 5.73 1.34 16.76
N GLU A 19 6.21 2.43 16.19
CA GLU A 19 5.59 3.75 16.32
C GLU A 19 4.85 4.11 15.03
N TRP A 20 3.78 4.85 15.18
CA TRP A 20 2.86 5.20 14.10
C TRP A 20 2.82 6.70 13.88
N SER A 21 2.65 7.12 12.62
CA SER A 21 2.15 8.45 12.28
C SER A 21 0.68 8.59 12.68
N ASP A 22 0.13 9.79 12.57
CA ASP A 22 -1.31 9.97 12.79
C ASP A 22 -2.11 9.31 11.66
N PRO A 23 -3.17 8.55 11.96
CA PRO A 23 -4.04 7.99 10.95
C PRO A 23 -4.69 9.06 10.07
N VAL A 24 -4.83 8.76 8.79
CA VAL A 24 -5.48 9.62 7.81
C VAL A 24 -6.79 8.98 7.35
N SER A 25 -7.86 9.76 7.34
CA SER A 25 -9.14 9.39 6.71
C SER A 25 -9.20 9.98 5.31
N ASP A 26 -9.55 9.15 4.34
CA ASP A 26 -9.65 9.56 2.94
C ASP A 26 -10.77 8.77 2.24
N ARG A 27 -10.99 9.04 0.97
CA ARG A 27 -12.03 8.41 0.16
C ARG A 27 -11.49 8.01 -1.20
N LEU A 28 -11.85 6.80 -1.63
CA LEU A 28 -11.61 6.32 -2.99
C LEU A 28 -12.94 5.91 -3.63
N GLY A 29 -13.37 6.63 -4.65
CA GLY A 29 -14.69 6.40 -5.24
C GLY A 29 -15.80 6.57 -4.18
N VAL A 30 -16.51 5.47 -3.88
CA VAL A 30 -17.60 5.43 -2.88
C VAL A 30 -17.15 4.95 -1.50
N TRP A 31 -15.90 4.58 -1.34
CA TRP A 31 -15.39 3.98 -0.10
C TRP A 31 -14.61 4.99 0.74
N ASP A 32 -15.08 5.20 1.95
CA ASP A 32 -14.32 5.90 2.97
C ASP A 32 -13.37 4.88 3.64
N TYR A 33 -12.11 5.27 3.87
CA TYR A 33 -11.12 4.40 4.49
C TYR A 33 -10.24 5.18 5.45
N ARG A 34 -9.56 4.46 6.33
CA ARG A 34 -8.51 4.99 7.20
C ARG A 34 -7.21 4.24 6.96
N ILE A 35 -6.12 4.97 6.98
CA ILE A 35 -4.78 4.42 6.69
C ILE A 35 -3.76 5.01 7.65
N VAL A 36 -2.76 4.22 8.02
CA VAL A 36 -1.62 4.66 8.81
C VAL A 36 -0.37 3.87 8.41
N PHE A 37 0.77 4.53 8.52
CA PHE A 37 2.08 3.91 8.33
C PHE A 37 2.94 4.03 9.59
N THR A 38 3.89 3.11 9.75
CA THR A 38 4.94 3.23 10.76
C THR A 38 5.84 4.44 10.47
N THR A 39 6.39 5.05 11.51
CA THR A 39 7.28 6.22 11.38
C THR A 39 8.69 5.85 10.94
N GLY A 40 9.07 4.59 11.04
CA GLY A 40 10.37 4.08 10.61
C GLY A 40 10.23 3.21 9.38
N GLY A 41 11.13 3.34 8.43
CA GLY A 41 11.20 2.55 7.22
C GLY A 41 12.36 2.96 6.34
N PRO A 42 12.57 2.35 5.15
CA PRO A 42 11.93 1.12 4.69
C PRO A 42 12.39 -0.14 5.45
N PRO A 43 11.59 -1.23 5.51
CA PRO A 43 10.19 -1.27 5.06
C PRO A 43 9.24 -0.54 6.01
N PHE A 44 8.14 -0.04 5.45
CA PHE A 44 7.04 0.53 6.23
C PHE A 44 5.95 -0.52 6.43
N ILE A 45 5.35 -0.54 7.62
CA ILE A 45 4.11 -1.29 7.85
C ILE A 45 2.93 -0.34 7.61
N GLU A 46 2.04 -0.73 6.72
CA GLU A 46 0.77 -0.05 6.47
C GLU A 46 -0.37 -0.82 7.13
N LEU A 47 -1.23 -0.13 7.83
CA LEU A 47 -2.53 -0.63 8.22
C LEU A 47 -3.61 0.16 7.50
N ILE A 48 -4.59 -0.54 6.94
CA ILE A 48 -5.72 0.08 6.25
C ILE A 48 -7.03 -0.59 6.66
N GLU A 49 -8.04 0.24 6.92
CA GLU A 49 -9.38 -0.15 7.32
C GLU A 49 -10.37 0.42 6.31
N GLY A 50 -11.08 -0.45 5.61
CA GLY A 50 -12.08 -0.08 4.63
C GLY A 50 -13.42 -0.78 4.87
N PRO A 51 -14.51 -0.24 4.29
CA PRO A 51 -15.84 -0.82 4.47
C PRO A 51 -16.02 -2.13 3.69
N PRO A 52 -17.06 -2.91 4.01
CA PRO A 52 -17.44 -4.08 3.22
C PRO A 52 -17.61 -3.73 1.73
N GLY A 53 -17.08 -4.61 0.85
CA GLY A 53 -17.12 -4.44 -0.59
C GLY A 53 -16.03 -3.52 -1.15
N SER A 54 -15.24 -2.86 -0.31
CA SER A 54 -14.07 -2.08 -0.73
C SER A 54 -12.87 -2.99 -1.07
N PRO A 55 -11.83 -2.46 -1.72
CA PRO A 55 -10.58 -3.19 -1.91
C PRO A 55 -9.92 -3.61 -0.58
N TRP A 56 -10.30 -2.99 0.52
CA TRP A 56 -9.77 -3.19 1.87
C TRP A 56 -10.81 -3.77 2.84
N ASP A 57 -11.73 -4.54 2.30
CA ASP A 57 -12.77 -5.21 3.08
C ASP A 57 -12.16 -6.24 4.06
N ALA A 58 -12.32 -6.00 5.36
CA ALA A 58 -11.89 -6.89 6.42
C ALA A 58 -13.07 -7.55 7.16
N SER A 59 -14.25 -7.60 6.55
CA SER A 59 -15.45 -8.19 7.16
C SER A 59 -15.32 -9.69 7.52
N ARG A 60 -14.36 -10.37 6.88
CA ARG A 60 -14.00 -11.77 7.17
C ARG A 60 -12.81 -11.92 8.12
N GLY A 61 -12.30 -10.83 8.67
CA GLY A 61 -11.13 -10.80 9.54
C GLY A 61 -9.95 -10.05 8.95
N ALA A 62 -8.94 -9.80 9.78
CA ALA A 62 -7.69 -9.19 9.36
C ALA A 62 -6.88 -10.13 8.47
N ARG A 63 -6.08 -9.56 7.57
CA ARG A 63 -5.18 -10.32 6.70
C ARG A 63 -3.93 -9.53 6.36
N PHE A 64 -2.83 -10.24 6.07
CA PHE A 64 -1.74 -9.70 5.31
C PHE A 64 -2.22 -9.53 3.86
N ASP A 65 -2.25 -8.31 3.37
CA ASP A 65 -2.96 -7.99 2.13
C ASP A 65 -2.03 -7.80 0.94
N HIS A 66 -0.99 -6.96 1.09
CA HIS A 66 -0.11 -6.64 -0.03
C HIS A 66 1.29 -6.26 0.41
N ILE A 67 2.21 -6.29 -0.57
CA ILE A 67 3.53 -5.66 -0.51
C ILE A 67 3.55 -4.57 -1.59
N GLY A 68 3.89 -3.35 -1.19
CA GLY A 68 3.95 -2.20 -2.08
C GLY A 68 5.35 -1.93 -2.63
N PHE A 69 5.41 -1.58 -3.91
CA PHE A 69 6.64 -1.18 -4.59
C PHE A 69 6.42 0.11 -5.37
N TRP A 70 7.44 0.96 -5.42
CA TRP A 70 7.46 2.10 -6.31
C TRP A 70 7.79 1.66 -7.74
N THR A 71 7.09 2.24 -8.72
CA THR A 71 7.35 2.02 -10.14
C THR A 71 7.42 3.37 -10.87
N SER A 72 8.20 3.45 -11.92
CA SER A 72 8.27 4.65 -12.75
C SER A 72 7.00 4.87 -13.59
N ASP A 73 6.28 3.79 -13.89
CA ASP A 73 5.03 3.82 -14.65
C ASP A 73 4.12 2.67 -14.22
N VAL A 74 3.05 3.00 -13.50
CA VAL A 74 2.07 2.00 -13.01
C VAL A 74 1.43 1.22 -14.16
N ARG A 75 1.14 1.88 -15.27
CA ARG A 75 0.46 1.24 -16.40
C ARG A 75 1.34 0.20 -17.08
N GLN A 76 2.60 0.55 -17.34
CA GLN A 76 3.58 -0.41 -17.89
C GLN A 76 3.89 -1.52 -16.88
N GLY A 77 4.08 -1.17 -15.61
CA GLY A 77 4.31 -2.14 -14.54
C GLY A 77 3.17 -3.13 -14.42
N SER A 78 1.94 -2.64 -14.45
CA SER A 78 0.73 -3.46 -14.41
C SER A 78 0.66 -4.41 -15.61
N GLN A 79 0.94 -3.93 -16.81
CA GLN A 79 1.00 -4.79 -18.00
C GLN A 79 2.04 -5.90 -17.88
N ARG A 80 3.25 -5.57 -17.40
CA ARG A 80 4.30 -6.60 -17.19
C ARG A 80 3.86 -7.69 -16.20
N LEU A 81 3.17 -7.30 -15.12
CA LEU A 81 2.66 -8.27 -14.15
C LEU A 81 1.56 -9.16 -14.74
N GLU A 82 0.65 -8.59 -15.52
CA GLU A 82 -0.37 -9.39 -16.22
C GLU A 82 0.24 -10.39 -17.21
N GLU A 83 1.22 -9.95 -18.01
CA GLU A 83 1.96 -10.81 -18.93
C GLU A 83 2.73 -11.93 -18.20
N ALA A 84 3.14 -11.68 -16.96
CA ALA A 84 3.79 -12.68 -16.09
C ALA A 84 2.80 -13.60 -15.36
N GLY A 85 1.51 -13.50 -15.62
CA GLY A 85 0.48 -14.34 -15.00
C GLY A 85 -0.03 -13.84 -13.67
N MET A 86 0.22 -12.59 -13.33
CA MET A 86 -0.28 -11.93 -12.13
C MET A 86 -1.37 -10.91 -12.51
N PRO A 87 -2.64 -11.32 -12.57
CA PRO A 87 -3.71 -10.45 -13.04
C PRO A 87 -3.95 -9.26 -12.11
N VAL A 88 -4.40 -8.14 -12.69
CA VAL A 88 -4.85 -7.00 -11.91
C VAL A 88 -6.09 -7.40 -11.09
N ASP A 89 -6.06 -7.08 -9.81
CA ASP A 89 -7.16 -7.33 -8.87
C ASP A 89 -7.95 -6.06 -8.61
N PHE A 90 -7.24 -4.94 -8.50
CA PHE A 90 -7.84 -3.62 -8.36
C PHE A 90 -6.88 -2.54 -8.88
N SER A 91 -7.43 -1.49 -9.50
CA SER A 91 -6.66 -0.32 -9.91
C SER A 91 -7.29 0.97 -9.38
N GLY A 92 -6.46 1.82 -8.79
CA GLY A 92 -6.84 3.18 -8.40
C GLY A 92 -6.82 4.18 -9.55
N CYS A 93 -6.23 3.83 -10.69
CA CYS A 93 -6.07 4.75 -11.83
C CYS A 93 -7.38 5.34 -12.34
N PRO A 94 -8.48 4.57 -12.46
CA PRO A 94 -9.78 5.14 -12.85
C PRO A 94 -10.34 6.17 -11.85
N TYR A 95 -9.85 6.19 -10.64
CA TYR A 95 -10.23 7.13 -9.57
C TYR A 95 -9.22 8.27 -9.41
N GLY A 96 -8.25 8.39 -10.33
CA GLY A 96 -7.21 9.41 -10.26
C GLY A 96 -6.09 9.11 -9.24
N ARG A 97 -5.99 7.88 -8.78
CA ARG A 97 -4.95 7.40 -7.84
C ARG A 97 -4.01 6.45 -8.56
N PRO A 98 -2.72 6.80 -8.74
CA PRO A 98 -1.80 6.02 -9.57
C PRO A 98 -1.21 4.84 -8.78
N PHE A 99 -2.05 3.83 -8.54
CA PHE A 99 -1.64 2.54 -7.97
C PHE A 99 -2.47 1.40 -8.56
N ALA A 100 -1.94 0.18 -8.47
CA ALA A 100 -2.66 -1.02 -8.87
C ALA A 100 -2.26 -2.21 -7.96
N TYR A 101 -3.23 -3.05 -7.64
CA TYR A 101 -3.02 -4.32 -6.95
C TYR A 101 -3.08 -5.48 -7.94
N HIS A 102 -2.09 -6.36 -7.87
CA HIS A 102 -2.02 -7.60 -8.64
C HIS A 102 -2.00 -8.80 -7.71
N HIS A 103 -2.79 -9.81 -8.03
CA HIS A 103 -2.81 -11.04 -7.25
C HIS A 103 -1.57 -11.89 -7.54
N MET A 104 -0.90 -12.35 -6.48
CA MET A 104 0.29 -13.20 -6.57
C MET A 104 0.06 -14.48 -5.76
N ASP A 105 -0.34 -15.55 -6.43
CA ASP A 105 -0.66 -16.83 -5.80
C ASP A 105 0.50 -17.40 -4.99
N GLY A 106 1.73 -17.23 -5.49
CA GLY A 106 2.93 -17.80 -4.86
C GLY A 106 3.22 -17.30 -3.45
N ILE A 107 2.64 -16.16 -3.06
CA ILE A 107 2.79 -15.60 -1.69
C ILE A 107 1.45 -15.43 -0.97
N GLY A 108 0.33 -15.73 -1.64
CA GLY A 108 -0.99 -15.57 -1.06
C GLY A 108 -1.35 -14.12 -0.72
N ALA A 109 -0.76 -13.15 -1.42
CA ALA A 109 -0.97 -11.73 -1.19
C ALA A 109 -0.97 -10.98 -2.52
N ARG A 110 -1.34 -9.70 -2.48
CA ARG A 110 -1.28 -8.83 -3.65
C ARG A 110 0.08 -8.13 -3.72
N ILE A 111 0.52 -7.82 -4.92
CA ILE A 111 1.59 -6.85 -5.17
C ILE A 111 0.93 -5.52 -5.50
N GLU A 112 1.32 -4.47 -4.80
CA GLU A 112 0.91 -3.11 -5.10
C GLU A 112 2.02 -2.41 -5.88
N LEU A 113 1.66 -1.80 -7.00
CA LEU A 113 2.50 -0.85 -7.71
C LEU A 113 1.99 0.57 -7.44
N VAL A 114 2.88 1.44 -7.02
CA VAL A 114 2.59 2.86 -6.78
C VAL A 114 3.52 3.71 -7.62
N ASP A 115 2.99 4.71 -8.30
CA ASP A 115 3.80 5.62 -9.11
C ASP A 115 4.79 6.40 -8.24
N VAL A 116 6.07 6.37 -8.62
CA VAL A 116 7.16 7.00 -7.86
C VAL A 116 6.99 8.53 -7.72
N THR A 117 6.21 9.16 -8.58
CA THR A 117 5.87 10.59 -8.43
C THR A 117 5.10 10.90 -7.16
N ARG A 118 4.48 9.89 -6.53
CA ARG A 118 3.77 10.03 -5.26
C ARG A 118 4.68 9.88 -4.04
N GLN A 119 5.93 9.49 -4.23
CA GLN A 119 6.84 9.21 -3.12
C GLN A 119 7.17 10.44 -2.28
N ALA A 120 7.34 11.60 -2.89
CA ALA A 120 7.64 12.83 -2.15
C ALA A 120 6.50 13.19 -1.16
N ALA A 121 5.24 13.08 -1.59
CA ALA A 121 4.09 13.31 -0.72
C ALA A 121 3.97 12.22 0.36
N PHE A 122 4.27 10.98 0.01
CA PHE A 122 4.32 9.86 0.96
C PHE A 122 5.35 10.11 2.07
N LEU A 123 6.57 10.45 1.72
CA LEU A 123 7.63 10.74 2.70
C LEU A 123 7.28 11.96 3.55
N ASN A 124 6.77 13.03 2.97
CA ASN A 124 6.35 14.20 3.72
C ASN A 124 5.27 13.89 4.77
N GLY A 125 4.33 13.02 4.43
CA GLY A 125 3.23 12.66 5.32
C GLY A 125 3.62 11.63 6.39
N TRP A 126 4.41 10.63 6.02
CA TRP A 126 4.62 9.45 6.86
C TRP A 126 6.03 9.36 7.45
N HIS A 127 7.04 9.88 6.77
CA HIS A 127 8.44 9.84 7.20
C HIS A 127 9.21 11.08 6.74
N PRO A 128 8.90 12.27 7.29
CA PRO A 128 9.57 13.51 6.90
C PRO A 128 11.09 13.41 7.02
N GLY A 129 11.80 13.83 5.97
CA GLY A 129 13.26 13.75 5.90
C GLY A 129 13.82 12.36 5.57
N GLY A 130 12.97 11.39 5.25
CA GLY A 130 13.40 10.06 4.82
C GLY A 130 14.06 10.08 3.44
N GLU A 131 15.01 9.17 3.24
CA GLU A 131 15.70 9.03 1.96
C GLU A 131 14.77 8.48 0.88
N PRO A 132 14.86 8.97 -0.36
CA PRO A 132 14.11 8.42 -1.48
C PRO A 132 14.42 6.94 -1.72
N MET A 133 13.39 6.18 -2.03
CA MET A 133 13.47 4.77 -2.38
C MET A 133 13.41 4.63 -3.90
N PRO A 134 14.20 3.73 -4.51
CA PRO A 134 14.19 3.54 -5.96
C PRO A 134 12.89 2.91 -6.45
N ALA A 135 12.51 3.19 -7.70
CA ALA A 135 11.51 2.40 -8.40
C ALA A 135 12.09 1.03 -8.79
N ILE A 136 11.25 -0.01 -8.79
CA ILE A 136 11.70 -1.39 -9.09
C ILE A 136 12.10 -1.60 -10.55
N ASP A 137 11.66 -0.72 -11.43
CA ASP A 137 11.95 -0.71 -12.86
C ASP A 137 13.01 0.32 -13.27
N GLU A 138 13.59 1.03 -12.32
CA GLU A 138 14.80 1.82 -12.55
C GLU A 138 16.00 0.87 -12.62
N THR A 139 16.69 0.87 -13.75
CA THR A 139 17.97 0.16 -13.87
C THR A 139 18.94 0.80 -12.87
N PRO A 140 19.60 0.02 -11.99
CA PRO A 140 20.68 0.58 -11.19
C PRO A 140 21.66 1.26 -12.14
N GLY A 141 21.91 2.53 -11.94
CA GLY A 141 22.69 3.35 -12.84
C GLY A 141 23.99 2.66 -13.22
N GLY A 142 24.22 2.59 -14.52
CA GLY A 142 25.46 2.09 -15.07
C GLY A 142 26.63 3.02 -14.71
#